data_2a2923b99d002d15ff995152ebb8e351
#
_entry.id   2a2923b99d002d15ff995152ebb8e351
#
_cell.length_a   1.000
_cell.length_b   1.000
_cell.length_c   1.000
_cell.angle_alpha   90.00
_cell.angle_beta   90.00
_cell.angle_gamma   90.00
#
_symmetry.space_group_name_H-M   'P 1'
#
loop_
_entity.id
_entity.type
_entity.pdbx_description
1 polymer ?
#
loop_
_entity_poly.entity_id
_entity_poly.type
_entity_poly.pdbx_seq_one_letter_code
_entity_poly.pdbx_strand_id
1 'polypeptide(L)'
;ETLNYEETAFDGKTLALTATELALLRKLAENRGHIVTYDALCAAVWGADYYGYENSLGVHIRHLREKLEAEPGAPQFLRTVRGIGYKLTKGEEA
;
A
#
# COMPACT_ATOMS: atom_id res chain seq x y z
N GLU A 1 14.38 -13.71 13.43
CA GLU A 1 14.50 -13.07 12.13
C GLU A 1 14.40 -11.56 12.26
N THR A 2 15.34 -10.86 11.67
CA THR A 2 15.37 -9.42 11.77
C THR A 2 14.66 -8.81 10.58
N LEU A 3 13.66 -7.99 10.86
CA LEU A 3 12.99 -7.23 9.82
C LEU A 3 13.70 -5.91 9.65
N ASN A 4 14.02 -5.59 8.39
CA ASN A 4 14.62 -4.31 8.07
C ASN A 4 13.51 -3.34 7.69
N TYR A 5 13.47 -2.22 8.40
CA TYR A 5 12.52 -1.16 8.12
C TYR A 5 13.25 0.03 7.53
N GLU A 6 12.62 0.68 6.57
CA GLU A 6 13.10 1.94 6.04
C GLU A 6 12.18 3.05 6.51
N GLU A 7 12.77 4.14 6.94
CA GLU A 7 11.99 5.32 7.28
C GLU A 7 11.61 6.06 6.01
N THR A 8 10.33 6.33 5.87
CA THR A 8 9.80 6.98 4.69
C THR A 8 8.86 8.10 5.12
N ALA A 9 9.01 9.26 4.53
CA ALA A 9 8.13 10.39 4.82
C ALA A 9 6.88 10.29 3.96
N PHE A 10 5.72 10.46 4.61
CA PHE A 10 4.45 10.45 3.91
C PHE A 10 3.55 11.51 4.55
N ASP A 11 3.21 12.53 3.78
CA ASP A 11 2.30 13.61 4.20
C ASP A 11 2.66 14.15 5.59
N GLY A 12 3.95 14.43 5.80
CA GLY A 12 4.43 15.03 7.03
C GLY A 12 4.71 14.06 8.15
N LYS A 13 4.47 12.77 7.93
CA LYS A 13 4.75 11.74 8.93
C LYS A 13 5.96 10.91 8.49
N THR A 14 6.69 10.40 9.45
CA THR A 14 7.75 9.44 9.19
C THR A 14 7.23 8.06 9.51
N LEU A 15 7.29 7.17 8.53
CA LEU A 15 6.79 5.81 8.68
C LEU A 15 7.94 4.83 8.58
N ALA A 16 7.93 3.80 9.44
CA ALA A 16 8.88 2.70 9.35
C ALA A 16 8.22 1.57 8.59
N LEU A 17 8.65 1.34 7.35
CA LEU A 17 8.01 0.40 6.44
C LEU A 17 8.93 -0.76 6.13
N THR A 18 8.35 -1.96 6.01
CA THR A 18 9.08 -3.10 5.49
C THR A 18 9.31 -2.90 4.00
N ALA A 19 10.20 -3.72 3.42
CA ALA A 19 10.48 -3.63 1.98
C ALA A 19 9.20 -3.82 1.16
N THR A 20 8.35 -4.76 1.56
CA THR A 20 7.09 -5.02 0.87
C THR A 20 6.16 -3.81 0.95
N GLU A 21 6.02 -3.26 2.16
CA GLU A 21 5.16 -2.10 2.36
C GLU A 21 5.66 -0.90 1.58
N LEU A 22 6.98 -0.73 1.54
CA LEU A 22 7.56 0.39 0.80
C LEU A 22 7.31 0.25 -0.70
N ALA A 23 7.47 -0.97 -1.22
CA ALA A 23 7.20 -1.21 -2.64
C ALA A 23 5.75 -0.91 -2.99
N LEU A 24 4.82 -1.33 -2.13
CA LEU A 24 3.41 -1.04 -2.33
C LEU A 24 3.14 0.46 -2.30
N LEU A 25 3.67 1.14 -1.30
CA LEU A 25 3.45 2.57 -1.16
C LEU A 25 4.03 3.34 -2.35
N ARG A 26 5.22 2.95 -2.79
CA ARG A 26 5.84 3.59 -3.95
C ARG A 26 4.99 3.44 -5.20
N LYS A 27 4.49 2.23 -5.45
CA LYS A 27 3.67 2.00 -6.64
C LYS A 27 2.39 2.81 -6.58
N LEU A 28 1.77 2.86 -5.41
CA LEU A 28 0.55 3.64 -5.22
C LEU A 28 0.83 5.14 -5.35
N ALA A 29 1.95 5.60 -4.79
CA ALA A 29 2.29 7.02 -4.84
C ALA A 29 2.62 7.50 -6.24
N GLU A 30 3.27 6.64 -7.04
CA GLU A 30 3.55 6.98 -8.44
C GLU A 30 2.27 7.20 -9.23
N ASN A 31 1.18 6.59 -8.76
CA ASN A 31 -0.11 6.67 -9.43
C ASN A 31 -1.15 7.31 -8.52
N ARG A 32 -0.71 8.23 -7.66
CA ARG A 32 -1.60 8.81 -6.65
C ARG A 32 -2.82 9.44 -7.31
N GLY A 33 -4.00 9.14 -6.78
CA GLY A 33 -5.25 9.60 -7.34
C GLY A 33 -5.83 8.67 -8.39
N HIS A 34 -5.09 7.63 -8.76
CA HIS A 34 -5.53 6.67 -9.77
C HIS A 34 -5.55 5.27 -9.18
N ILE A 35 -6.39 4.43 -9.75
CA ILE A 35 -6.53 3.04 -9.29
C ILE A 35 -5.33 2.23 -9.76
N VAL A 36 -4.74 1.46 -8.84
CA VAL A 36 -3.69 0.50 -9.18
C VAL A 36 -4.28 -0.87 -8.97
N THR A 37 -4.28 -1.68 -10.02
CA THR A 37 -4.91 -3.00 -9.97
C THR A 37 -4.17 -3.95 -9.05
N TYR A 38 -4.87 -5.01 -8.61
CA TYR A 38 -4.25 -6.04 -7.80
C TYR A 38 -3.03 -6.62 -8.50
N ASP A 39 -3.16 -6.90 -9.81
CA ASP A 39 -2.07 -7.47 -10.57
C ASP A 39 -0.86 -6.54 -10.62
N ALA A 40 -1.10 -5.25 -10.82
CA ALA A 40 -0.01 -4.29 -10.88
C ALA A 40 0.72 -4.20 -9.55
N LEU A 41 -0.02 -4.23 -8.44
CA LEU A 41 0.59 -4.19 -7.12
C LEU A 41 1.38 -5.45 -6.84
N CYS A 42 0.82 -6.62 -7.16
CA CYS A 42 1.52 -7.88 -6.95
C CYS A 42 2.79 -7.93 -7.79
N ALA A 43 2.73 -7.48 -9.03
CA ALA A 43 3.90 -7.48 -9.90
C ALA A 43 4.97 -6.52 -9.38
N ALA A 44 4.56 -5.39 -8.79
CA ALA A 44 5.53 -4.43 -8.26
C ALA A 44 6.28 -4.99 -7.06
N VAL A 45 5.64 -5.86 -6.28
CA VAL A 45 6.23 -6.40 -5.06
C VAL A 45 6.96 -7.71 -5.33
N TRP A 46 6.33 -8.62 -6.05
CA TRP A 46 6.85 -9.99 -6.21
C TRP A 46 7.31 -10.31 -7.61
N GLY A 47 7.19 -9.36 -8.54
CA GLY A 47 7.63 -9.57 -9.91
C GLY A 47 6.60 -10.32 -10.74
N ALA A 48 7.04 -10.78 -11.93
CA ALA A 48 6.12 -11.37 -12.89
C ALA A 48 5.52 -12.69 -12.41
N ASP A 49 6.24 -13.40 -11.52
CA ASP A 49 5.81 -14.72 -11.05
C ASP A 49 5.17 -14.59 -9.67
N TYR A 50 4.07 -13.86 -9.60
CA TYR A 50 3.45 -13.58 -8.30
C TYR A 50 2.32 -14.54 -7.94
N TYR A 51 2.21 -15.64 -8.65
CA TYR A 51 1.14 -16.60 -8.39
C TYR A 51 1.18 -17.08 -6.95
N GLY A 52 0.03 -17.08 -6.31
CA GLY A 52 -0.08 -17.50 -4.92
C GLY A 52 0.09 -16.40 -3.91
N TYR A 53 0.43 -15.19 -4.34
CA TYR A 53 0.63 -14.08 -3.42
C TYR A 53 -0.57 -13.13 -3.31
N GLU A 54 -1.64 -13.42 -4.05
CA GLU A 54 -2.80 -12.54 -4.06
C GLU A 54 -3.41 -12.38 -2.68
N ASN A 55 -3.44 -13.46 -1.89
CA ASN A 55 -3.98 -13.40 -0.54
C ASN A 55 -3.06 -12.62 0.40
N SER A 56 -1.76 -12.66 0.13
CA SER A 56 -0.80 -11.93 0.95
C SER A 56 -0.90 -10.42 0.75
N LEU A 57 -1.34 -9.99 -0.43
CA LEU A 57 -1.46 -8.57 -0.71
C LEU A 57 -2.35 -7.88 0.30
N GLY A 58 -3.51 -8.46 0.59
CA GLY A 58 -4.44 -7.86 1.55
C GLY A 58 -3.85 -7.70 2.94
N VAL A 59 -3.05 -8.68 3.37
CA VAL A 59 -2.38 -8.61 4.66
C VAL A 59 -1.40 -7.44 4.70
N HIS A 60 -0.60 -7.28 3.65
CA HIS A 60 0.37 -6.19 3.60
C HIS A 60 -0.31 -4.84 3.48
N ILE A 61 -1.41 -4.76 2.74
CA ILE A 61 -2.19 -3.53 2.66
C ILE A 61 -2.74 -3.16 4.02
N ARG A 62 -3.22 -4.15 4.79
CA ARG A 62 -3.74 -3.88 6.12
C ARG A 62 -2.64 -3.32 7.03
N HIS A 63 -1.46 -3.92 6.99
CA HIS A 63 -0.34 -3.43 7.80
C HIS A 63 0.05 -2.02 7.39
N LEU A 64 0.03 -1.75 6.10
CA LEU A 64 0.36 -0.42 5.61
C LEU A 64 -0.67 0.60 6.09
N ARG A 65 -1.95 0.24 6.07
CA ARG A 65 -2.99 1.11 6.59
C ARG A 65 -2.79 1.42 8.07
N GLU A 66 -2.38 0.43 8.84
CA GLU A 66 -2.15 0.64 10.27
C GLU A 66 -1.08 1.69 10.51
N LYS A 67 -0.16 1.84 9.58
CA LYS A 67 0.91 2.83 9.70
C LYS A 67 0.55 4.17 9.09
N LEU A 68 -0.22 4.18 8.01
CA LEU A 68 -0.60 5.39 7.30
C LEU A 68 -1.78 6.12 7.91
N GLU A 69 -2.80 5.37 8.30
CA GLU A 69 -4.10 5.94 8.62
C GLU A 69 -4.22 6.21 10.10
N ALA A 70 -4.87 7.30 10.45
CA ALA A 70 -5.22 7.56 11.84
C ALA A 70 -6.21 6.50 12.34
N GLU A 71 -7.13 6.09 11.46
CA GLU A 71 -8.09 5.03 11.78
C GLU A 71 -8.11 4.03 10.63
N PRO A 72 -7.39 2.91 10.78
CA PRO A 72 -7.31 1.94 9.69
C PRO A 72 -8.66 1.37 9.27
N GLY A 73 -9.64 1.34 10.16
CA GLY A 73 -10.97 0.87 9.81
C GLY A 73 -11.76 1.84 8.95
N ALA A 74 -11.32 3.09 8.87
CA ALA A 74 -11.95 4.12 8.04
C ALA A 74 -10.86 4.85 7.26
N PRO A 75 -10.21 4.19 6.31
CA PRO A 75 -9.04 4.75 5.65
C PRO A 75 -9.40 5.95 4.78
N GLN A 76 -8.55 6.98 4.87
CA GLN A 76 -8.72 8.18 4.06
C GLN A 76 -7.72 8.23 2.92
N PHE A 77 -6.55 7.63 3.09
CA PHE A 77 -5.51 7.69 2.07
C PHE A 77 -5.51 6.46 1.18
N LEU A 78 -5.48 5.30 1.78
CA LEU A 78 -5.34 4.04 1.05
C LEU A 78 -6.70 3.38 0.97
N ARG A 79 -7.40 3.59 -0.14
CA ARG A 79 -8.77 3.13 -0.30
C ARG A 79 -8.84 1.89 -1.15
N THR A 80 -9.80 1.03 -0.83
CA THR A 80 -10.07 -0.17 -1.61
C THR A 80 -11.03 0.17 -2.74
N VAL A 81 -10.70 -0.27 -3.96
CA VAL A 81 -11.62 -0.21 -5.08
C VAL A 81 -12.03 -1.65 -5.32
N ARG A 82 -13.21 -1.99 -4.83
CA ARG A 82 -13.65 -3.38 -4.75
C ARG A 82 -13.61 -4.08 -6.10
N GLY A 83 -12.95 -5.23 -6.12
CA GLY A 83 -12.87 -6.04 -7.32
C GLY A 83 -11.84 -5.59 -8.33
N ILE A 84 -11.15 -4.46 -8.08
CA ILE A 84 -10.21 -3.90 -9.05
C ILE A 84 -8.82 -3.74 -8.44
N GLY A 85 -8.71 -3.02 -7.32
CA GLY A 85 -7.42 -2.76 -6.72
C GLY A 85 -7.51 -1.76 -5.59
N TYR A 86 -6.50 -0.92 -5.50
CA TYR A 86 -6.41 0.09 -4.44
C TYR A 86 -6.06 1.43 -5.03
N LYS A 87 -6.35 2.49 -4.29
CA LYS A 87 -6.07 3.85 -4.73
C LYS A 87 -5.55 4.65 -3.55
N LEU A 88 -4.44 5.35 -3.77
CA LEU A 88 -3.89 6.26 -2.76
C LEU A 88 -4.41 7.66 -3.06
N THR A 89 -5.17 8.22 -2.13
CA THR A 89 -5.74 9.55 -2.31
C THR A 89 -4.92 10.57 -1.54
N LYS A 90 -5.36 11.82 -1.60
CA LYS A 90 -4.72 12.89 -0.83
C LYS A 90 -5.31 13.05 0.55
N GLY A 91 -6.25 12.19 0.93
CA GLY A 91 -6.84 12.21 2.25
C GLY A 91 -7.93 13.22 2.44
N GLU A 92 -7.94 14.29 1.69
CA GLU A 92 -8.94 15.34 1.80
C GLU A 92 -10.00 15.27 0.71
N GLU A 93 -9.89 14.31 -0.16
CA GLU A 93 -10.86 14.15 -1.23
C GLU A 93 -12.15 13.58 -0.67
N ALA A 94 -13.22 14.24 -0.98
CA ALA A 94 -14.53 13.81 -0.53
C ALA A 94 -14.98 12.57 -1.28
#